data_7cb15e72f718f301f862c31250a84012
#
_entry.id   7cb15e72f718f301f862c31250a84012
#
_cell.length_a   1.000
_cell.length_b   1.000
_cell.length_c   1.000
_cell.angle_alpha   90.00
_cell.angle_beta   90.00
_cell.angle_gamma   90.00
#
_symmetry.space_group_name_H-M   'P 1'
#
loop_
_entity.id
_entity.type
_entity.pdbx_description
1 polymer ?
#
loop_
_entity_poly.entity_id
_entity_poly.type
_entity_poly.pdbx_seq_one_letter_code
_entity_poly.pdbx_strand_id
1 'polypeptide(L)'
;MERVTGIGGVFFRAKDPEMLSAWYEDTFGVSRVPRDCSTAPWMQQAGATVFAPFPSDTDYFGNPNQAWMINFRVANLDRMIAQLRAKGIEVALDPEIYPNGRFARLSDPEGNPIELWEPKADS
;
A
#
# COMPACT_ATOMS: atom_id res chain seq x y z
N MET A 1 -14.60 -9.01 -26.29
CA MET A 1 -14.90 -9.59 -24.96
C MET A 1 -14.81 -8.51 -23.89
N GLU A 2 -15.81 -8.40 -23.06
CA GLU A 2 -15.82 -7.43 -21.97
C GLU A 2 -14.84 -7.84 -20.88
N ARG A 3 -14.17 -6.86 -20.26
CA ARG A 3 -13.19 -7.08 -19.17
C ARG A 3 -13.38 -6.03 -18.09
N VAL A 4 -12.92 -6.34 -16.89
CA VAL A 4 -12.82 -5.31 -15.86
C VAL A 4 -11.73 -4.31 -16.23
N THR A 5 -11.90 -3.05 -15.82
CA THR A 5 -10.97 -1.97 -16.18
C THR A 5 -9.93 -1.72 -15.11
N GLY A 6 -10.11 -2.27 -13.92
CA GLY A 6 -9.17 -2.12 -12.83
C GLY A 6 -9.83 -2.39 -11.49
N ILE A 7 -9.09 -2.11 -10.43
CA ILE A 7 -9.58 -2.23 -9.06
C ILE A 7 -10.33 -0.97 -8.70
N GLY A 8 -11.61 -1.11 -8.33
CA GLY A 8 -12.44 0.04 -7.94
C GLY A 8 -12.39 0.38 -6.46
N GLY A 9 -11.88 -0.53 -5.64
CA GLY A 9 -11.78 -0.29 -4.20
C GLY A 9 -11.08 -1.44 -3.49
N VAL A 10 -10.61 -1.18 -2.28
CA VAL A 10 -10.04 -2.17 -1.37
C VAL A 10 -10.80 -2.05 -0.06
N PHE A 11 -11.38 -3.15 0.40
CA PHE A 11 -12.22 -3.17 1.60
C PHE A 11 -11.66 -4.17 2.59
N PHE A 12 -11.49 -3.74 3.83
CA PHE A 12 -10.95 -4.59 4.87
C PHE A 12 -11.48 -4.18 6.24
N ARG A 13 -11.39 -5.08 7.21
CA ARG A 13 -11.87 -4.82 8.56
C ARG A 13 -10.85 -4.01 9.34
N ALA A 14 -11.33 -3.07 10.13
CA ALA A 14 -10.53 -2.25 11.03
C ALA A 14 -11.23 -2.13 12.38
N LYS A 15 -10.46 -2.09 13.45
CA LYS A 15 -11.00 -1.85 14.79
C LYS A 15 -11.49 -0.42 14.94
N ASP A 16 -10.75 0.52 14.37
CA ASP A 16 -11.10 1.94 14.37
C ASP A 16 -10.95 2.49 12.94
N PRO A 17 -12.00 2.36 12.11
CA PRO A 17 -11.92 2.78 10.71
C PRO A 17 -11.61 4.26 10.52
N GLU A 18 -12.13 5.13 11.38
CA GLU A 18 -11.89 6.58 11.23
C GLU A 18 -10.41 6.93 11.51
N MET A 19 -9.85 6.40 12.60
CA MET A 19 -8.44 6.63 12.93
C MET A 19 -7.53 6.04 11.84
N LEU A 20 -7.84 4.85 11.38
CA LEU A 20 -7.02 4.19 10.37
C LEU A 20 -7.09 4.93 9.03
N SER A 21 -8.26 5.39 8.63
CA SER A 21 -8.42 6.20 7.42
C SER A 21 -7.63 7.50 7.49
N ALA A 22 -7.65 8.17 8.65
CA ALA A 22 -6.85 9.37 8.88
C ALA A 22 -5.36 9.08 8.76
N TRP A 23 -4.92 7.97 9.29
CA TRP A 23 -3.50 7.59 9.22
C TRP A 23 -3.04 7.38 7.76
N TYR A 24 -3.83 6.66 6.95
CA TYR A 24 -3.49 6.45 5.53
C TYR A 24 -3.50 7.76 4.75
N GLU A 25 -4.44 8.65 5.03
CA GLU A 25 -4.47 9.96 4.38
C GLU A 25 -3.26 10.80 4.74
N ASP A 26 -2.94 10.90 6.04
CA ASP A 26 -1.81 11.72 6.53
C ASP A 26 -0.46 11.13 6.17
N THR A 27 -0.37 9.81 6.08
CA THR A 27 0.91 9.11 5.87
C THR A 27 1.23 8.94 4.39
N PHE A 28 0.24 8.58 3.57
CA PHE A 28 0.44 8.21 2.18
C PHE A 28 -0.36 9.06 1.19
N GLY A 29 -1.21 9.95 1.66
CA GLY A 29 -2.05 10.72 0.75
C GLY A 29 -3.20 9.93 0.14
N VAL A 30 -3.60 8.82 0.77
CA VAL A 30 -4.76 8.06 0.34
C VAL A 30 -6.01 8.73 0.92
N SER A 31 -6.78 9.41 0.08
CA SER A 31 -7.93 10.19 0.50
C SER A 31 -8.98 9.32 1.17
N ARG A 32 -9.56 9.83 2.25
CA ARG A 32 -10.67 9.14 2.92
C ARG A 32 -11.87 9.01 1.99
N VAL A 33 -12.70 8.01 2.26
CA VAL A 33 -13.97 7.86 1.54
C VAL A 33 -14.80 9.13 1.77
N PRO A 34 -15.29 9.77 0.70
CA PRO A 34 -16.13 10.95 0.84
C PRO A 34 -17.44 10.64 1.57
N ARG A 35 -17.89 11.59 2.39
CA ARG A 35 -19.15 11.44 3.11
C ARG A 35 -20.35 11.86 2.28
N ASP A 36 -20.11 12.51 1.16
CA ASP A 36 -21.18 12.96 0.24
C ASP A 36 -20.86 12.53 -1.19
N CYS A 37 -21.83 12.66 -2.07
CA CYS A 37 -21.70 12.23 -3.46
C CYS A 37 -21.02 13.29 -4.35
N SER A 38 -20.70 14.46 -3.83
CA SER A 38 -20.13 15.55 -4.61
C SER A 38 -18.60 15.52 -4.64
N THR A 39 -17.97 14.77 -3.72
CA THR A 39 -16.52 14.66 -3.61
C THR A 39 -16.07 13.34 -4.21
N ALA A 40 -15.05 13.39 -5.08
CA ALA A 40 -14.50 12.18 -5.69
C ALA A 40 -13.70 11.36 -4.68
N PRO A 41 -13.72 10.02 -4.79
CA PRO A 41 -12.79 9.17 -4.04
C PRO A 41 -11.35 9.41 -4.46
N TRP A 42 -10.43 8.76 -3.76
CA TRP A 42 -9.02 8.82 -4.10
C TRP A 42 -8.78 8.38 -5.54
N MET A 43 -8.08 9.22 -6.30
CA MET A 43 -7.77 8.96 -7.70
C MET A 43 -6.32 8.49 -7.79
N GLN A 44 -6.12 7.25 -8.16
CA GLN A 44 -4.80 6.68 -8.34
C GLN A 44 -4.17 7.18 -9.64
N GLN A 45 -2.85 7.31 -9.64
CA GLN A 45 -2.11 7.51 -10.88
C GLN A 45 -2.12 6.20 -11.68
N ALA A 46 -2.20 6.31 -13.00
CA ALA A 46 -2.12 5.16 -13.88
C ALA A 46 -0.77 4.47 -13.73
N GLY A 47 -0.77 3.14 -13.76
CA GLY A 47 0.46 2.36 -13.63
C GLY A 47 0.17 0.89 -13.45
N ALA A 48 1.24 0.10 -13.39
CA ALA A 48 1.14 -1.34 -13.22
C ALA A 48 0.57 -1.71 -11.86
N THR A 49 -0.27 -2.72 -11.83
CA THR A 49 -0.83 -3.30 -10.61
C THR A 49 -0.54 -4.80 -10.63
N VAL A 50 0.12 -5.28 -9.58
CA VAL A 50 0.33 -6.70 -9.37
C VAL A 50 -0.89 -7.28 -8.67
N PHE A 51 -1.50 -8.29 -9.26
CA PHE A 51 -2.62 -8.99 -8.67
C PHE A 51 -2.21 -10.45 -8.49
N ALA A 52 -1.79 -10.81 -7.29
CA ALA A 52 -1.09 -12.07 -7.06
C ALA A 52 -1.66 -12.83 -5.87
N PRO A 53 -2.37 -13.93 -6.12
CA PRO A 53 -2.66 -14.88 -5.04
C PRO A 53 -1.36 -15.51 -4.55
N PHE A 54 -1.18 -15.53 -3.24
CA PHE A 54 -0.05 -16.18 -2.59
C PHE A 54 -0.48 -17.56 -2.08
N PRO A 55 0.47 -18.50 -1.90
CA PRO A 55 0.13 -19.76 -1.27
C PRO A 55 -0.52 -19.58 0.10
N SER A 56 -1.47 -20.43 0.45
CA SER A 56 -2.23 -20.30 1.70
C SER A 56 -1.35 -20.39 2.96
N ASP A 57 -0.17 -21.00 2.84
CA ASP A 57 0.78 -21.15 3.92
C ASP A 57 1.94 -20.15 3.87
N THR A 58 1.82 -19.10 3.07
CA THR A 58 2.88 -18.09 2.97
C THR A 58 3.14 -17.43 4.33
N ASP A 59 4.40 -17.16 4.62
CA ASP A 59 4.81 -16.36 5.77
C ASP A 59 5.08 -14.89 5.40
N TYR A 60 4.89 -14.54 4.14
CA TYR A 60 5.26 -13.21 3.63
C TYR A 60 4.44 -12.09 4.27
N PHE A 61 3.22 -12.39 4.68
CA PHE A 61 2.34 -11.40 5.32
C PHE A 61 2.60 -11.26 6.82
N GLY A 62 3.54 -12.02 7.39
CA GLY A 62 3.88 -12.00 8.81
C GLY A 62 3.00 -12.93 9.61
N ASN A 63 1.93 -12.40 10.21
CA ASN A 63 1.03 -13.19 11.04
C ASN A 63 0.30 -14.25 10.20
N PRO A 64 0.24 -15.54 10.65
CA PRO A 64 -0.49 -16.58 9.91
C PRO A 64 -1.98 -16.29 9.67
N ASN A 65 -2.59 -15.46 10.51
CA ASN A 65 -3.98 -15.06 10.37
C ASN A 65 -4.18 -13.88 9.42
N GLN A 66 -3.09 -13.28 8.93
CA GLN A 66 -3.16 -12.15 8.02
C GLN A 66 -3.39 -12.66 6.60
N ALA A 67 -4.58 -12.39 6.07
CA ALA A 67 -5.02 -12.96 4.80
C ALA A 67 -4.64 -12.11 3.58
N TRP A 68 -4.13 -10.89 3.79
CA TRP A 68 -3.85 -9.95 2.71
C TRP A 68 -2.71 -9.00 3.08
N MET A 69 -2.13 -8.43 2.06
CA MET A 69 -1.14 -7.36 2.21
C MET A 69 -1.36 -6.36 1.08
N ILE A 70 -1.34 -5.08 1.40
CA ILE A 70 -1.42 -4.04 0.37
C ILE A 70 -0.01 -3.62 -0.06
N ASN A 71 0.15 -3.41 -1.37
CA ASN A 71 1.37 -2.84 -1.94
C ASN A 71 1.02 -1.48 -2.52
N PHE A 72 1.79 -0.46 -2.16
CA PHE A 72 1.66 0.87 -2.75
C PHE A 72 2.84 1.17 -3.65
N ARG A 73 2.56 1.65 -4.85
CA ARG A 73 3.60 2.20 -5.73
C ARG A 73 4.03 3.57 -5.22
N VAL A 74 5.33 3.80 -5.25
CA VAL A 74 5.90 5.11 -4.89
C VAL A 74 6.83 5.57 -6.02
N ALA A 75 6.91 6.87 -6.22
CA ALA A 75 7.79 7.43 -7.24
C ALA A 75 9.25 7.46 -6.78
N ASN A 76 9.47 7.68 -5.48
CA ASN A 76 10.82 7.78 -4.90
C ASN A 76 10.82 7.11 -3.53
N LEU A 77 11.32 5.88 -3.48
CA LEU A 77 11.30 5.08 -2.27
C LEU A 77 12.16 5.71 -1.16
N ASP A 78 13.33 6.23 -1.50
CA ASP A 78 14.22 6.83 -0.49
C ASP A 78 13.56 8.04 0.19
N ARG A 79 12.89 8.90 -0.59
CA ARG A 79 12.17 10.04 -0.04
C ARG A 79 10.98 9.61 0.80
N MET A 80 10.25 8.60 0.35
CA MET A 80 9.12 8.06 1.12
C MET A 80 9.60 7.51 2.45
N ILE A 81 10.68 6.74 2.47
CA ILE A 81 11.24 6.19 3.70
C ILE A 81 11.68 7.30 4.65
N ALA A 82 12.38 8.32 4.13
CA ALA A 82 12.81 9.46 4.95
C ALA A 82 11.60 10.18 5.58
N GLN A 83 10.53 10.38 4.81
CA GLN A 83 9.30 10.99 5.28
C GLN A 83 8.63 10.17 6.37
N LEU A 84 8.57 8.85 6.22
CA LEU A 84 7.99 7.95 7.21
C LEU A 84 8.80 7.94 8.51
N ARG A 85 10.11 7.84 8.38
CA ARG A 85 11.02 7.84 9.56
C ARG A 85 10.96 9.16 10.30
N ALA A 86 10.79 10.28 9.61
CA ALA A 86 10.62 11.59 10.22
C ALA A 86 9.34 11.67 11.06
N LYS A 87 8.33 10.85 10.75
CA LYS A 87 7.09 10.71 11.53
C LYS A 87 7.21 9.68 12.65
N GLY A 88 8.38 9.07 12.84
CA GLY A 88 8.58 8.04 13.85
C GLY A 88 8.07 6.66 13.43
N ILE A 89 7.82 6.43 12.16
CA ILE A 89 7.33 5.16 11.65
C ILE A 89 8.53 4.28 11.27
N GLU A 90 8.54 3.05 11.78
CA GLU A 90 9.56 2.07 11.42
C GLU A 90 9.34 1.55 10.03
N VAL A 91 10.38 1.54 9.21
CA VAL A 91 10.35 1.02 7.84
C VAL A 91 11.58 0.17 7.61
N ALA A 92 11.37 -1.03 7.07
CA ALA A 92 12.45 -1.94 6.70
C ALA A 92 12.68 -1.85 5.19
N LEU A 93 13.82 -1.28 4.80
CA LEU A 93 14.23 -1.24 3.40
C LEU A 93 14.85 -2.58 3.02
N ASP A 94 14.37 -3.17 1.94
CA ASP A 94 15.05 -4.31 1.32
C ASP A 94 16.31 -3.77 0.62
N PRO A 95 17.51 -4.21 1.03
CA PRO A 95 18.75 -3.70 0.44
C PRO A 95 18.96 -4.17 -1.00
N GLU A 96 18.29 -5.22 -1.44
CA GLU A 96 18.44 -5.74 -2.78
C GLU A 96 17.66 -4.92 -3.79
N ILE A 97 18.24 -4.73 -4.97
CA ILE A 97 17.57 -4.11 -6.11
C ILE A 97 17.19 -5.23 -7.07
N TYR A 98 15.89 -5.40 -7.29
CA TYR A 98 15.36 -6.47 -8.13
C TYR A 98 15.13 -5.96 -9.56
N PRO A 99 15.00 -6.86 -10.53
CA PRO A 99 14.71 -6.46 -11.91
C PRO A 99 13.42 -5.64 -12.06
N ASN A 100 12.44 -5.83 -11.16
CA ASN A 100 11.17 -5.11 -11.19
C ASN A 100 11.13 -3.90 -10.24
N GLY A 101 12.21 -3.59 -9.54
CA GLY A 101 12.28 -2.40 -8.72
C GLY A 101 12.80 -2.63 -7.31
N ARG A 102 12.47 -1.70 -6.42
CA ARG A 102 12.93 -1.70 -5.03
C ARG A 102 11.73 -1.77 -4.10
N PHE A 103 11.97 -2.33 -2.91
CA PHE A 103 10.89 -2.61 -1.95
C PHE A 103 11.26 -2.18 -0.54
N ALA A 104 10.23 -1.81 0.22
CA ALA A 104 10.32 -1.61 1.66
C ALA A 104 9.04 -2.12 2.32
N ARG A 105 9.10 -2.37 3.63
CA ARG A 105 7.96 -2.90 4.37
C ARG A 105 7.74 -2.12 5.66
N LEU A 106 6.48 -1.97 6.02
CA LEU A 106 6.06 -1.41 7.29
C LEU A 106 4.70 -1.98 7.67
N SER A 107 4.18 -1.54 8.79
CA SER A 107 2.83 -1.90 9.24
C SER A 107 2.04 -0.64 9.54
N ASP A 108 0.73 -0.70 9.35
CA ASP A 108 -0.16 0.35 9.80
C ASP A 108 -0.39 0.24 11.32
N PRO A 109 -1.08 1.21 11.96
CA PRO A 109 -1.29 1.18 13.41
C PRO A 109 -2.08 -0.02 13.92
N GLU A 110 -2.81 -0.73 13.06
CA GLU A 110 -3.53 -1.94 13.43
C GLU A 110 -2.78 -3.21 13.08
N GLY A 111 -1.52 -3.08 12.67
CA GLY A 111 -0.66 -4.22 12.39
C GLY A 111 -0.81 -4.82 11.00
N ASN A 112 -1.54 -4.19 10.11
CA ASN A 112 -1.65 -4.67 8.74
C ASN A 112 -0.33 -4.43 7.99
N PRO A 113 0.21 -5.45 7.32
CA PRO A 113 1.45 -5.29 6.57
C PRO A 113 1.26 -4.45 5.32
N ILE A 114 2.24 -3.61 5.04
CA ILE A 114 2.28 -2.76 3.86
C ILE A 114 3.62 -2.99 3.17
N GLU A 115 3.58 -3.18 1.86
CA GLU A 115 4.77 -3.17 1.03
C GLU A 115 4.77 -1.91 0.17
N LEU A 116 5.91 -1.23 0.13
CA LEU A 116 6.14 -0.09 -0.77
C LEU A 116 6.98 -0.57 -1.94
N TRP A 117 6.62 -0.16 -3.13
CA TRP A 117 7.27 -0.57 -4.36
C TRP A 117 7.60 0.65 -5.23
N GLU A 118 8.88 0.84 -5.49
CA GLU A 118 9.31 1.77 -6.52
C GLU A 118 9.60 0.95 -7.78
N PRO A 119 8.68 0.98 -8.77
CA PRO A 119 8.90 0.21 -9.99
C PRO A 119 10.15 0.66 -10.71
N LYS A 120 10.83 -0.27 -11.38
CA LYS A 120 11.97 0.10 -12.20
C LYS A 120 11.50 0.97 -13.36
N ALA A 121 12.18 2.10 -13.56
CA ALA A 121 11.87 2.98 -14.66
C ALA A 121 12.13 2.26 -15.99
N ASP A 122 11.23 2.43 -16.95
CA ASP A 122 11.46 1.97 -18.30
C ASP A 122 12.60 2.78 -18.90
N SER A 123 13.56 2.08 -19.43
CA SER A 123 14.72 2.71 -20.05
C SER A 123 14.43 3.15 -21.49
#